data_27158f46a918e037392c6d7619c3b6b4
#
_entry.id   27158f46a918e037392c6d7619c3b6b4
#
_cell.length_a   1.000
_cell.length_b   1.000
_cell.length_c   1.000
_cell.angle_alpha   90.00
_cell.angle_beta   90.00
_cell.angle_gamma   90.00
#
_symmetry.space_group_name_H-M   'P 1'
#
loop_
_entity.id
_entity.type
_entity.pdbx_description
1 polymer ?
#
loop_
_entity_poly.entity_id
_entity_poly.type
_entity_poly.pdbx_seq_one_letter_code
_entity_poly.pdbx_strand_id
1 'polypeptide(L)'
;WLLPQGNDKPYSEGGELDMMERLNFDNFAYQTMHTRYTNLVNRANPKNYTTHPINVDDYNTYSVIVTTEKVQYLINNEVTHEYPNLGIEYQFPFASNAYYVVLSSQLGGDWVGEIDLKGETVYMSIDWVRVYTKK
;
A
#
# COMPACT_ATOMS: atom_id res chain seq x y z
N TRP A 1 -5.11 -1.25 0.08
CA TRP A 1 -4.25 -1.09 1.25
C TRP A 1 -4.68 -2.01 2.39
N LEU A 2 -3.80 -2.20 3.32
CA LEU A 2 -4.06 -3.01 4.50
C LEU A 2 -3.86 -2.16 5.76
N LEU A 3 -4.84 -2.21 6.66
CA LEU A 3 -4.73 -1.59 7.97
C LEU A 3 -4.71 -2.65 9.08
N PRO A 4 -4.00 -2.38 10.20
CA PRO A 4 -3.94 -3.28 11.33
C PRO A 4 -5.29 -3.39 12.04
N GLN A 5 -5.72 -4.60 12.34
CA GLN A 5 -6.97 -4.85 13.04
C GLN A 5 -6.85 -4.48 14.52
N GLY A 6 -7.86 -3.78 15.06
CA GLY A 6 -7.95 -3.44 16.49
C GLY A 6 -6.93 -2.41 16.95
N ASN A 7 -6.30 -1.70 16.04
CA ASN A 7 -5.38 -0.62 16.35
C ASN A 7 -6.02 0.74 16.01
N ASP A 8 -6.32 1.54 17.05
CA ASP A 8 -6.93 2.86 16.90
C ASP A 8 -5.93 3.92 16.38
N LYS A 9 -4.66 3.53 16.27
CA LYS A 9 -3.58 4.40 15.79
C LYS A 9 -2.93 3.78 14.56
N PRO A 10 -3.56 3.93 13.37
CA PRO A 10 -3.01 3.38 12.13
C PRO A 10 -1.53 3.76 12.00
N TYR A 11 -0.73 3.04 11.36
CA TYR A 11 0.71 3.17 11.13
C TYR A 11 1.60 3.60 12.33
N SER A 12 1.07 4.06 13.45
CA SER A 12 1.95 4.42 14.58
C SER A 12 2.50 3.20 15.32
N GLU A 13 1.74 2.12 15.40
CA GLU A 13 2.14 0.89 16.10
C GLU A 13 1.92 -0.38 15.27
N GLY A 14 0.89 -0.42 14.43
CA GLY A 14 0.51 -1.59 13.64
C GLY A 14 1.07 -1.61 12.23
N GLY A 15 1.43 -0.46 11.71
CA GLY A 15 1.85 -0.30 10.32
C GLY A 15 0.68 -0.32 9.33
N GLU A 16 0.87 0.32 8.18
CA GLU A 16 -0.05 0.35 7.05
C GLU A 16 0.69 -0.10 5.78
N LEU A 17 0.02 -0.86 4.94
CA LEU A 17 0.58 -1.40 3.71
C LEU A 17 -0.27 -0.97 2.52
N ASP A 18 0.20 0.03 1.79
CA ASP A 18 -0.45 0.51 0.60
C ASP A 18 0.06 -0.26 -0.61
N MET A 19 -0.71 -1.26 -1.02
CA MET A 19 -0.36 -2.10 -2.17
C MET A 19 -0.51 -1.35 -3.49
N MET A 20 -1.43 -0.39 -3.53
CA MET A 20 -1.69 0.44 -4.70
C MET A 20 -2.39 1.73 -4.30
N GLU A 21 -1.78 2.84 -4.63
CA GLU A 21 -2.43 4.15 -4.70
C GLU A 21 -2.18 4.72 -6.09
N ARG A 22 -3.23 5.19 -6.74
CA ARG A 22 -3.14 5.87 -8.02
C ARG A 22 -3.86 7.21 -7.95
N LEU A 23 -3.18 8.25 -8.37
CA LEU A 23 -3.67 9.62 -8.29
C LEU A 23 -4.08 10.11 -9.68
N ASN A 24 -5.28 10.65 -9.77
CA ASN A 24 -5.77 11.29 -11.00
C ASN A 24 -5.55 10.42 -12.25
N PHE A 25 -4.70 10.88 -13.16
CA PHE A 25 -4.40 10.28 -14.46
C PHE A 25 -3.01 9.65 -14.52
N ASP A 26 -2.37 9.38 -13.36
CA ASP A 26 -1.06 8.77 -13.33
C ASP A 26 -1.04 7.43 -14.08
N ASN A 27 0.03 7.18 -14.83
CA ASN A 27 0.27 5.90 -15.50
C ASN A 27 1.15 4.95 -14.67
N PHE A 28 1.24 5.21 -13.38
CA PHE A 28 1.96 4.42 -12.39
C PHE A 28 1.16 4.35 -11.08
N ALA A 29 1.50 3.39 -10.25
CA ALA A 29 0.99 3.27 -8.90
C ALA A 29 2.10 3.54 -7.88
N TYR A 30 1.71 4.13 -6.75
CA TYR A 30 2.53 4.18 -5.54
C TYR A 30 2.30 2.91 -4.72
N GLN A 31 3.34 2.45 -4.08
CA GLN A 31 3.33 1.37 -3.10
C GLN A 31 4.12 1.83 -1.88
N THR A 32 3.49 1.89 -0.73
CA THR A 32 4.06 2.55 0.46
C THR A 32 3.88 1.69 1.70
N MET A 33 4.85 1.72 2.61
CA MET A 33 4.76 1.20 3.97
C MET A 33 4.81 2.35 4.96
N HIS A 34 3.80 2.45 5.81
CA HIS A 34 3.77 3.41 6.89
C HIS A 34 3.96 2.72 8.23
N THR A 35 5.00 3.10 8.95
CA THR A 35 5.29 2.65 10.30
C THR A 35 5.65 3.85 11.17
N ARG A 36 5.69 3.67 12.48
CA ARG A 36 6.18 4.73 13.36
C ARG A 36 7.63 5.11 13.01
N TYR A 37 8.45 4.12 12.67
CA TYR A 37 9.83 4.36 12.24
C TYR A 37 9.90 5.21 10.96
N THR A 38 9.15 4.84 9.91
CA THR A 38 9.20 5.57 8.64
C THR A 38 8.63 6.98 8.76
N ASN A 39 7.68 7.20 9.65
CA ASN A 39 7.04 8.49 9.81
C ASN A 39 7.83 9.47 10.69
N LEU A 40 8.53 8.98 11.71
CA LEU A 40 9.17 9.84 12.73
C LEU A 40 10.70 9.78 12.68
N VAL A 41 11.30 8.76 12.06
CA VAL A 41 12.74 8.55 12.11
C VAL A 41 13.39 8.62 10.73
N ASN A 42 13.05 7.68 9.84
CA ASN A 42 13.71 7.57 8.55
C ASN A 42 12.82 6.89 7.48
N ARG A 43 12.58 7.61 6.39
CA ARG A 43 11.86 7.09 5.20
C ARG A 43 12.77 6.52 4.12
N ALA A 44 14.04 6.84 4.19
CA ALA A 44 14.99 6.53 3.13
C ALA A 44 15.74 5.22 3.35
N ASN A 45 15.84 4.76 4.59
CA ASN A 45 16.59 3.54 4.91
C ASN A 45 15.95 2.72 6.04
N PRO A 46 15.30 1.58 5.70
CA PRO A 46 15.01 1.15 4.32
C PRO A 46 14.00 2.09 3.66
N LYS A 47 14.10 2.25 2.35
CA LYS A 47 13.17 3.08 1.58
C LYS A 47 11.75 2.53 1.74
N ASN A 48 10.82 3.38 2.14
CA ASN A 48 9.47 2.95 2.51
C ASN A 48 8.45 2.99 1.35
N TYR A 49 8.83 3.45 0.17
CA TYR A 49 7.93 3.54 -0.96
C TYR A 49 8.62 3.31 -2.29
N THR A 50 7.83 2.98 -3.29
CA THR A 50 8.21 2.97 -4.69
C THR A 50 7.08 3.45 -5.57
N THR A 51 7.39 3.75 -6.83
CA THR A 51 6.41 3.92 -7.90
C THR A 51 6.73 2.94 -9.01
N HIS A 52 5.71 2.38 -9.64
CA HIS A 52 5.87 1.44 -10.74
C HIS A 52 4.82 1.69 -11.83
N PRO A 53 5.19 1.68 -13.13
CA PRO A 53 4.26 1.80 -14.23
C PRO A 53 3.17 0.73 -14.17
N ILE A 54 1.96 1.10 -14.57
CA ILE A 54 0.80 0.20 -14.66
C ILE A 54 0.17 0.29 -16.03
N ASN A 55 -0.56 -0.74 -16.42
CA ASN A 55 -1.44 -0.65 -17.58
C ASN A 55 -2.73 0.07 -17.15
N VAL A 56 -2.93 1.28 -17.64
CA VAL A 56 -4.10 2.10 -17.27
C VAL A 56 -5.37 1.71 -18.03
N ASP A 57 -5.24 0.94 -19.10
CA ASP A 57 -6.33 0.54 -19.98
C ASP A 57 -6.86 -0.88 -19.68
N ASP A 58 -6.28 -1.56 -18.68
CA ASP A 58 -6.66 -2.93 -18.32
C ASP A 58 -6.46 -3.19 -16.82
N TYR A 59 -6.92 -4.35 -16.36
CA TYR A 59 -6.70 -4.81 -14.99
C TYR A 59 -5.22 -5.06 -14.70
N ASN A 60 -4.81 -4.68 -13.52
CA ASN A 60 -3.52 -5.04 -12.96
C ASN A 60 -3.73 -5.83 -11.67
N THR A 61 -2.83 -6.75 -11.39
CA THR A 61 -2.80 -7.46 -10.11
C THR A 61 -1.84 -6.76 -9.15
N TYR A 62 -2.32 -6.37 -8.00
CA TYR A 62 -1.51 -5.78 -6.93
C TYR A 62 -1.43 -6.77 -5.78
N SER A 63 -0.23 -7.09 -5.33
CA SER A 63 -0.03 -8.10 -4.29
C SER A 63 0.94 -7.62 -3.22
N VAL A 64 0.76 -8.16 -2.02
CA VAL A 64 1.73 -8.02 -0.95
C VAL A 64 2.02 -9.40 -0.34
N ILE A 65 3.30 -9.68 -0.11
CA ILE A 65 3.77 -10.85 0.62
C ILE A 65 4.40 -10.35 1.91
N VAL A 66 3.88 -10.83 3.03
CA VAL A 66 4.38 -10.50 4.36
C VAL A 66 5.00 -11.75 4.97
N THR A 67 6.25 -11.65 5.38
CA THR A 67 6.99 -12.68 6.10
C THR A 67 7.56 -12.11 7.40
N THR A 68 8.21 -12.91 8.21
CA THR A 68 8.95 -12.42 9.40
C THR A 68 10.20 -11.61 9.04
N GLU A 69 10.69 -11.74 7.80
CA GLU A 69 11.95 -11.16 7.34
C GLU A 69 11.74 -9.90 6.48
N LYS A 70 10.66 -9.85 5.73
CA LYS A 70 10.39 -8.75 4.81
C LYS A 70 8.94 -8.65 4.38
N VAL A 71 8.57 -7.47 3.87
CA VAL A 71 7.41 -7.24 3.02
C VAL A 71 7.88 -7.10 1.58
N GLN A 72 7.18 -7.75 0.64
CA GLN A 72 7.39 -7.56 -0.80
C GLN A 72 6.09 -7.09 -1.44
N TYR A 73 6.17 -6.05 -2.25
CA TYR A 73 5.08 -5.64 -3.14
C TYR A 73 5.32 -6.18 -4.55
N LEU A 74 4.22 -6.54 -5.20
CA LEU A 74 4.24 -7.01 -6.58
C LEU A 74 3.15 -6.31 -7.40
N ILE A 75 3.46 -6.02 -8.65
CA ILE A 75 2.49 -5.64 -9.68
C ILE A 75 2.62 -6.66 -10.82
N ASN A 76 1.51 -7.25 -11.22
CA ASN A 76 1.45 -8.26 -12.28
C ASN A 76 2.45 -9.42 -12.09
N ASN A 77 2.62 -9.86 -10.84
CA ASN A 77 3.56 -10.90 -10.39
C ASN A 77 5.06 -10.50 -10.44
N GLU A 78 5.39 -9.29 -10.79
CA GLU A 78 6.74 -8.77 -10.71
C GLU A 78 6.97 -8.09 -9.36
N VAL A 79 8.08 -8.43 -8.66
CA VAL A 79 8.45 -7.77 -7.40
C VAL A 79 8.92 -6.35 -7.71
N THR A 80 8.20 -5.39 -7.20
CA THR A 80 8.43 -3.96 -7.43
C THR A 80 9.12 -3.28 -6.26
N HIS A 81 8.95 -3.82 -5.06
CA HIS A 81 9.58 -3.27 -3.87
C HIS A 81 9.76 -4.32 -2.78
N GLU A 82 10.85 -4.20 -2.02
CA GLU A 82 11.13 -4.98 -0.83
C GLU A 82 11.45 -4.07 0.36
N TYR A 83 10.84 -4.39 1.49
CA TYR A 83 11.08 -3.70 2.75
C TYR A 83 11.54 -4.71 3.82
N PRO A 84 12.83 -4.74 4.16
CA PRO A 84 13.39 -5.73 5.08
C PRO A 84 13.04 -5.41 6.53
N ASN A 85 12.94 -6.45 7.34
CA ASN A 85 12.93 -6.35 8.80
C ASN A 85 14.38 -6.17 9.28
N LEU A 86 14.69 -5.01 9.84
CA LEU A 86 16.01 -4.70 10.37
C LEU A 86 16.14 -4.98 11.87
N GLY A 87 15.09 -5.47 12.51
CA GLY A 87 15.05 -5.66 13.95
C GLY A 87 15.07 -4.36 14.78
N ILE A 88 14.77 -3.23 14.16
CA ILE A 88 14.72 -1.91 14.80
C ILE A 88 13.30 -1.71 15.37
N GLU A 89 13.23 -1.16 16.56
CA GLU A 89 11.95 -0.88 17.24
C GLU A 89 11.02 -0.03 16.36
N TYR A 90 9.76 -0.44 16.26
CA TYR A 90 8.70 0.19 15.45
C TYR A 90 8.95 0.22 13.93
N GLN A 91 10.01 -0.43 13.43
CA GLN A 91 10.33 -0.45 12.01
C GLN A 91 9.53 -1.51 11.26
N PHE A 92 9.28 -2.68 11.86
CA PHE A 92 8.66 -3.81 11.19
C PHE A 92 7.53 -4.45 12.00
N PRO A 93 6.36 -3.80 12.14
CA PRO A 93 5.24 -4.35 12.90
C PRO A 93 4.43 -5.41 12.14
N PHE A 94 4.74 -5.67 10.88
CA PHE A 94 3.86 -6.34 9.91
C PHE A 94 3.65 -7.83 10.20
N ALA A 95 4.63 -8.54 10.73
CA ALA A 95 4.54 -9.98 10.95
C ALA A 95 3.73 -10.37 12.21
N SER A 96 3.48 -9.43 13.11
CA SER A 96 2.81 -9.68 14.40
C SER A 96 1.35 -9.25 14.45
N ASN A 97 0.88 -8.52 13.45
CA ASN A 97 -0.47 -7.96 13.44
C ASN A 97 -1.39 -8.69 12.45
N ALA A 98 -2.66 -8.75 12.79
CA ALA A 98 -3.70 -9.07 11.83
C ALA A 98 -4.09 -7.80 11.05
N TYR A 99 -4.42 -7.97 9.77
CA TYR A 99 -4.78 -6.88 8.88
C TYR A 99 -6.14 -7.10 8.25
N TYR A 100 -6.80 -6.01 7.90
CA TYR A 100 -7.97 -6.04 7.03
C TYR A 100 -7.72 -5.27 5.74
N VAL A 101 -8.37 -5.70 4.68
CA VAL A 101 -8.25 -5.08 3.35
C VAL A 101 -9.18 -3.89 3.26
N VAL A 102 -8.68 -2.77 2.77
CA VAL A 102 -9.46 -1.59 2.38
C VAL A 102 -9.38 -1.42 0.88
N LEU A 103 -10.55 -1.35 0.24
CA LEU A 103 -10.75 -1.01 -1.16
C LEU A 103 -11.45 0.34 -1.19
N SER A 104 -10.73 1.37 -1.59
CA SER A 104 -11.21 2.74 -1.46
C SER A 104 -10.97 3.53 -2.73
N SER A 105 -11.96 4.32 -3.12
CA SER A 105 -11.84 5.39 -4.09
C SER A 105 -12.28 6.68 -3.45
N GLN A 106 -11.46 7.72 -3.51
CA GLN A 106 -11.71 9.01 -2.87
C GLN A 106 -11.62 10.13 -3.90
N LEU A 107 -12.39 11.18 -3.67
CA LEU A 107 -12.40 12.37 -4.52
C LEU A 107 -11.85 13.56 -3.75
N GLY A 108 -10.92 14.28 -4.37
CA GLY A 108 -10.31 15.48 -3.81
C GLY A 108 -9.39 15.23 -2.63
N GLY A 109 -8.76 16.29 -2.15
CA GLY A 109 -7.86 16.30 -1.01
C GLY A 109 -6.54 17.01 -1.33
N ASP A 110 -5.73 17.21 -0.31
CA ASP A 110 -4.47 17.96 -0.43
C ASP A 110 -3.49 17.36 -1.44
N TRP A 111 -3.51 16.04 -1.59
CA TRP A 111 -2.60 15.32 -2.47
C TRP A 111 -3.08 15.28 -3.93
N VAL A 112 -4.38 15.18 -4.16
CA VAL A 112 -4.95 15.04 -5.52
C VAL A 112 -5.54 16.33 -6.07
N GLY A 113 -5.73 17.35 -5.23
CA GLY A 113 -6.26 18.65 -5.59
C GLY A 113 -7.79 18.73 -5.62
N GLU A 114 -8.28 19.74 -6.31
CA GLU A 114 -9.72 19.99 -6.42
C GLU A 114 -10.39 18.98 -7.35
N ILE A 115 -11.67 18.72 -7.08
CA ILE A 115 -12.49 17.82 -7.88
C ILE A 115 -13.09 18.58 -9.06
N ASP A 116 -12.86 18.09 -10.27
CA ASP A 116 -13.58 18.52 -11.47
C ASP A 116 -14.00 17.29 -12.29
N LEU A 117 -15.16 16.73 -11.97
CA LEU A 117 -15.70 15.58 -12.69
C LEU A 117 -16.44 15.97 -13.98
N LYS A 118 -16.67 17.26 -14.22
CA LYS A 118 -17.42 17.78 -15.41
C LYS A 118 -18.74 17.04 -15.67
N GLY A 119 -19.36 16.52 -14.60
CA GLY A 119 -20.58 15.73 -14.68
C GLY A 119 -20.37 14.25 -15.07
N GLU A 120 -19.13 13.78 -15.16
CA GLU A 120 -18.80 12.39 -15.45
C GLU A 120 -18.87 11.51 -14.19
N THR A 121 -19.17 10.25 -14.39
CA THR A 121 -19.10 9.22 -13.34
C THR A 121 -17.78 8.46 -13.44
N VAL A 122 -17.06 8.38 -12.35
CA VAL A 122 -15.79 7.63 -12.28
C VAL A 122 -16.03 6.30 -11.58
N TYR A 123 -15.46 5.25 -12.10
CA TYR A 123 -15.58 3.89 -11.57
C TYR A 123 -14.21 3.34 -11.16
N MET A 124 -14.19 2.60 -10.06
CA MET A 124 -13.11 1.69 -9.70
C MET A 124 -13.66 0.27 -9.73
N SER A 125 -13.15 -0.55 -10.63
CA SER A 125 -13.59 -1.93 -10.81
C SER A 125 -12.59 -2.89 -10.16
N ILE A 126 -13.11 -3.86 -9.39
CA ILE A 126 -12.32 -4.88 -8.72
C ILE A 126 -12.88 -6.23 -9.11
N ASP A 127 -12.06 -7.06 -9.78
CA ASP A 127 -12.46 -8.39 -10.22
C ASP A 127 -12.44 -9.38 -9.05
N TRP A 128 -11.34 -9.41 -8.28
CA TRP A 128 -11.20 -10.33 -7.16
C TRP A 128 -10.24 -9.83 -6.08
N VAL A 129 -10.43 -10.38 -4.89
CA VAL A 129 -9.48 -10.30 -3.76
C VAL A 129 -9.19 -11.72 -3.29
N ARG A 130 -7.93 -12.07 -3.09
CA ARG A 130 -7.50 -13.39 -2.64
C ARG A 130 -6.48 -13.26 -1.51
N VAL A 131 -6.63 -14.11 -0.51
CA VAL A 131 -5.69 -14.20 0.62
C VAL A 131 -5.14 -15.63 0.66
N TYR A 132 -3.83 -15.72 0.83
CA TYR A 132 -3.12 -17.00 0.88
C TYR A 132 -2.29 -17.06 2.16
N THR A 133 -2.17 -18.25 2.71
CA THR A 133 -1.22 -18.56 3.79
C THR A 133 -0.20 -19.58 3.29
N LYS A 134 1.06 -19.38 3.66
CA LYS A 134 2.10 -20.37 3.37
C LYS A 134 1.81 -21.62 4.23
N LYS A 135 1.80 -22.77 3.58
CA LYS A 135 1.72 -24.07 4.25
C LYS A 135 3.07 -24.45 4.82
#